data_368e6a2c9ff9279960244277df63f039
#
_entry.id   368e6a2c9ff9279960244277df63f039
#
_cell.length_a   1.000
_cell.length_b   1.000
_cell.length_c   1.000
_cell.angle_alpha   90.00
_cell.angle_beta   90.00
_cell.angle_gamma   90.00
#
_symmetry.space_group_name_H-M   'P 1'
#
loop_
_entity.id
_entity.type
_entity.pdbx_description
1 polymer ?
#
loop_
_entity_poly.entity_id
_entity_poly.type
_entity_poly.pdbx_seq_one_letter_code
_entity_poly.pdbx_strand_id
1 'polypeptide(L)'
;MIKNFKIFIYSLILLFSKTIFASSSASFLITQTAFNNYDFEQVLYEYSSEENIKYRNDYLDELISAVITENIILAEKISKKILLTDPNNQEAKLLMMVKSINANNDQELESLRFDKNNQKNDLFEFIFFLNEKIKSNKDISNSFLEIVRSSYTKQSTNYSQNYNFLLFYTSLAALVNEKNYEAIFIKGQLLQMIDDYFFAESTYQKIPEESDYFIDAQRNIAFNYSQENGFDNVENKIKVIVKNNNEDYEITKILADFYRIEKKYDLAIKIYSDLIKENPNDLWYTYYLRGICYEQSDNWDMAELEFLQSLKIKRNSPNVLNYLAYGWIERDIRIDESFVMLTEAYEANPDSHYILDSLAWAYFKKKDYVKAAELMEEVIDMVPGEAVSLDHLGDIYFAMNRKREAVYFWRQAKDLANPEDEISDKIQMKLKEYDAS
;
A
#
# COMPACT_ATOMS: atom_id res chain seq x y z
N MET A 1 -5.47 18.27 10.85
CA MET A 1 -6.64 18.50 11.74
C MET A 1 -7.04 17.27 12.53
N ILE A 2 -7.03 16.07 11.94
CA ILE A 2 -7.37 14.79 12.63
C ILE A 2 -6.32 14.40 13.68
N LYS A 3 -5.01 14.61 13.43
CA LYS A 3 -3.91 14.30 14.37
C LYS A 3 -3.98 15.15 15.65
N ASN A 4 -4.35 16.42 15.54
CA ASN A 4 -4.55 17.30 16.71
C ASN A 4 -5.82 16.96 17.49
N PHE A 5 -6.80 16.32 16.84
CA PHE A 5 -8.01 15.87 17.52
C PHE A 5 -7.76 14.56 18.31
N LYS A 6 -6.95 13.64 17.77
CA LYS A 6 -6.49 12.45 18.53
C LYS A 6 -5.68 12.85 19.77
N ILE A 7 -4.70 13.74 19.63
CA ILE A 7 -3.89 14.24 20.76
C ILE A 7 -4.77 14.97 21.81
N PHE A 8 -5.78 15.71 21.39
CA PHE A 8 -6.71 16.39 22.30
C PHE A 8 -7.60 15.39 23.08
N ILE A 9 -8.06 14.33 22.46
CA ILE A 9 -8.81 13.24 23.12
C ILE A 9 -7.88 12.50 24.11
N TYR A 10 -6.63 12.18 23.73
CA TYR A 10 -5.65 11.55 24.63
C TYR A 10 -5.32 12.44 25.84
N SER A 11 -5.14 13.75 25.63
CA SER A 11 -4.89 14.68 26.75
C SER A 11 -6.12 14.86 27.65
N LEU A 12 -7.33 14.76 27.11
CA LEU A 12 -8.56 14.80 27.90
C LEU A 12 -8.75 13.52 28.73
N ILE A 13 -8.44 12.36 28.16
CA ILE A 13 -8.49 11.05 28.85
C ILE A 13 -7.42 11.01 29.96
N LEU A 14 -6.19 11.50 29.71
CA LEU A 14 -5.11 11.57 30.69
C LEU A 14 -5.39 12.56 31.85
N LEU A 15 -6.14 13.64 31.60
CA LEU A 15 -6.55 14.59 32.65
C LEU A 15 -7.66 14.05 33.57
N PHE A 16 -8.46 13.10 33.11
CA PHE A 16 -9.48 12.41 33.91
C PHE A 16 -8.98 11.14 34.60
N SER A 17 -7.75 10.67 34.34
CA SER A 17 -7.20 9.40 34.82
C SER A 17 -6.67 9.42 36.27
N LYS A 18 -6.80 10.53 36.98
CA LYS A 18 -6.57 10.52 38.45
C LYS A 18 -7.91 10.35 39.15
N THR A 19 -8.24 9.10 39.51
CA THR A 19 -9.36 8.72 40.44
C THR A 19 -10.73 8.42 39.80
N ILE A 20 -10.81 7.60 38.76
CA ILE A 20 -12.05 6.83 38.54
C ILE A 20 -11.64 5.38 38.40
N PHE A 21 -12.02 4.52 39.35
CA PHE A 21 -12.12 3.09 39.12
C PHE A 21 -13.14 2.92 37.98
N ALA A 22 -12.64 2.75 36.76
CA ALA A 22 -13.52 2.41 35.64
C ALA A 22 -14.25 1.14 36.03
N SER A 23 -15.58 1.14 35.93
CA SER A 23 -16.34 -0.10 36.10
C SER A 23 -15.86 -1.10 35.05
N SER A 24 -15.96 -2.41 35.32
CA SER A 24 -15.58 -3.47 34.37
C SER A 24 -16.16 -3.26 32.95
N SER A 25 -17.33 -2.62 32.87
CA SER A 25 -17.95 -2.25 31.58
C SER A 25 -17.27 -1.12 30.87
N ALA A 26 -16.68 -0.14 31.57
CA ALA A 26 -15.95 0.97 30.93
C ALA A 26 -14.62 0.47 30.39
N SER A 27 -13.86 -0.33 31.10
CA SER A 27 -12.63 -0.94 30.63
C SER A 27 -12.88 -1.85 29.42
N PHE A 28 -13.94 -2.64 29.41
CA PHE A 28 -14.36 -3.43 28.26
C PHE A 28 -14.62 -2.56 27.03
N LEU A 29 -15.37 -1.46 27.16
CA LEU A 29 -15.64 -0.55 26.05
C LEU A 29 -14.35 0.15 25.54
N ILE A 30 -13.44 0.51 26.45
CA ILE A 30 -12.14 1.09 26.09
C ILE A 30 -11.33 0.08 25.30
N THR A 31 -11.22 -1.17 25.75
CA THR A 31 -10.52 -2.24 25.06
C THR A 31 -11.09 -2.49 23.65
N GLN A 32 -12.42 -2.63 23.54
CA GLN A 32 -13.08 -2.83 22.24
C GLN A 32 -12.87 -1.64 21.30
N THR A 33 -12.94 -0.43 21.83
CA THR A 33 -12.70 0.77 21.02
C THR A 33 -11.24 0.86 20.56
N ALA A 34 -10.29 0.58 21.46
CA ALA A 34 -8.87 0.54 21.14
C ALA A 34 -8.56 -0.53 20.08
N PHE A 35 -9.11 -1.74 20.26
CA PHE A 35 -8.91 -2.83 19.30
C PHE A 35 -9.50 -2.52 17.91
N ASN A 36 -10.69 -1.94 17.85
CA ASN A 36 -11.30 -1.53 16.58
C ASN A 36 -10.58 -0.36 15.89
N ASN A 37 -9.83 0.43 16.66
CA ASN A 37 -8.98 1.52 16.16
C ASN A 37 -7.52 1.10 16.00
N TYR A 38 -7.20 -0.19 16.10
CA TYR A 38 -5.85 -0.76 15.98
C TYR A 38 -4.84 -0.24 17.01
N ASP A 39 -5.31 0.25 18.17
CA ASP A 39 -4.44 0.67 19.28
C ASP A 39 -4.15 -0.52 20.20
N PHE A 40 -3.27 -1.41 19.72
CA PHE A 40 -2.94 -2.66 20.41
C PHE A 40 -2.23 -2.45 21.74
N GLU A 41 -1.48 -1.37 21.90
CA GLU A 41 -0.82 -1.04 23.16
C GLU A 41 -1.83 -0.64 24.23
N GLN A 42 -2.85 0.14 23.88
CA GLN A 42 -3.92 0.49 24.81
C GLN A 42 -4.74 -0.73 25.22
N VAL A 43 -4.99 -1.68 24.29
CA VAL A 43 -5.64 -2.95 24.62
C VAL A 43 -4.86 -3.70 25.71
N LEU A 44 -3.53 -3.81 25.55
CA LEU A 44 -2.66 -4.52 26.50
C LEU A 44 -2.49 -3.75 27.83
N TYR A 45 -2.49 -2.43 27.78
CA TYR A 45 -2.49 -1.60 28.99
C TYR A 45 -3.73 -1.84 29.83
N GLU A 46 -4.92 -1.82 29.23
CA GLU A 46 -6.17 -2.13 29.91
C GLU A 46 -6.16 -3.54 30.53
N TYR A 47 -5.68 -4.55 29.79
CA TYR A 47 -5.52 -5.90 30.30
C TYR A 47 -4.62 -5.96 31.55
N SER A 48 -3.50 -5.25 31.53
CA SER A 48 -2.55 -5.24 32.66
C SER A 48 -3.10 -4.53 33.90
N SER A 49 -3.99 -3.54 33.72
CA SER A 49 -4.63 -2.80 34.81
C SER A 49 -5.75 -3.59 35.48
N GLU A 50 -6.31 -4.58 34.78
CA GLU A 50 -7.48 -5.38 35.21
C GLU A 50 -7.15 -6.70 35.92
N GLU A 51 -5.90 -6.98 36.33
CA GLU A 51 -5.52 -8.28 36.95
C GLU A 51 -6.46 -8.78 38.06
N ASN A 52 -7.39 -7.95 38.50
CA ASN A 52 -8.35 -8.26 39.60
C ASN A 52 -9.82 -8.40 39.18
N ILE A 53 -10.17 -8.30 37.88
CA ILE A 53 -11.57 -8.34 37.47
C ILE A 53 -12.01 -9.75 37.08
N LYS A 54 -12.79 -10.37 37.99
CA LYS A 54 -13.29 -11.76 37.95
C LYS A 54 -14.35 -12.08 36.89
N TYR A 55 -14.77 -11.14 36.02
CA TYR A 55 -16.02 -11.28 35.25
C TYR A 55 -15.90 -11.26 33.76
N ARG A 56 -14.68 -11.26 33.19
CA ARG A 56 -14.48 -11.29 31.76
C ARG A 56 -14.05 -12.68 31.29
N ASN A 57 -14.81 -13.31 30.41
CA ASN A 57 -14.52 -14.64 29.86
C ASN A 57 -13.92 -14.59 28.44
N ASP A 58 -13.88 -13.42 27.85
CA ASP A 58 -13.38 -13.23 26.50
C ASP A 58 -12.16 -12.30 26.51
N TYR A 59 -11.02 -12.85 26.13
CA TYR A 59 -9.72 -12.17 26.06
C TYR A 59 -9.12 -12.28 24.66
N LEU A 60 -9.97 -12.42 23.64
CA LEU A 60 -9.51 -12.64 22.27
C LEU A 60 -8.81 -11.40 21.71
N ASP A 61 -9.35 -10.22 21.97
CA ASP A 61 -8.77 -8.94 21.50
C ASP A 61 -7.37 -8.73 22.08
N GLU A 62 -7.18 -9.06 23.36
CA GLU A 62 -5.89 -8.99 24.05
C GLU A 62 -4.91 -10.05 23.54
N LEU A 63 -5.38 -11.27 23.25
CA LEU A 63 -4.56 -12.30 22.64
C LEU A 63 -4.03 -11.85 21.27
N ILE A 64 -4.92 -11.38 20.41
CA ILE A 64 -4.58 -10.90 19.07
C ILE A 64 -3.59 -9.74 19.18
N SER A 65 -3.86 -8.76 20.04
CA SER A 65 -2.98 -7.62 20.28
C SER A 65 -1.59 -8.04 20.77
N ALA A 66 -1.52 -9.00 21.70
CA ALA A 66 -0.25 -9.51 22.21
C ALA A 66 0.58 -10.27 21.14
N VAL A 67 -0.09 -10.97 20.21
CA VAL A 67 0.58 -11.64 19.08
C VAL A 67 1.08 -10.61 18.07
N ILE A 68 0.27 -9.61 17.72
CA ILE A 68 0.64 -8.56 16.75
C ILE A 68 1.84 -7.74 17.27
N THR A 69 1.82 -7.35 18.55
CA THR A 69 2.91 -6.59 19.20
C THR A 69 4.09 -7.47 19.62
N GLU A 70 4.06 -8.78 19.29
CA GLU A 70 5.13 -9.74 19.58
C GLU A 70 5.39 -9.96 21.08
N ASN A 71 4.45 -9.63 21.94
CA ASN A 71 4.52 -9.95 23.36
C ASN A 71 4.10 -11.41 23.61
N ILE A 72 4.96 -12.35 23.14
CA ILE A 72 4.65 -13.78 23.09
C ILE A 72 4.47 -14.39 24.48
N ILE A 73 5.18 -13.89 25.49
CA ILE A 73 5.03 -14.35 26.89
C ILE A 73 3.61 -14.04 27.39
N LEU A 74 3.15 -12.82 27.14
CA LEU A 74 1.80 -12.40 27.50
C LEU A 74 0.73 -13.14 26.67
N ALA A 75 0.94 -13.28 25.38
CA ALA A 75 0.06 -14.01 24.47
C ALA A 75 -0.14 -15.47 24.94
N GLU A 76 0.92 -16.15 25.37
CA GLU A 76 0.84 -17.50 25.95
C GLU A 76 0.01 -17.54 27.25
N LYS A 77 0.23 -16.59 28.15
CA LYS A 77 -0.53 -16.48 29.42
C LYS A 77 -2.00 -16.30 29.12
N ILE A 78 -2.33 -15.44 28.16
CA ILE A 78 -3.73 -15.19 27.74
C ILE A 78 -4.33 -16.42 27.08
N SER A 79 -3.62 -17.07 26.14
CA SER A 79 -4.10 -18.30 25.49
C SER A 79 -4.45 -19.39 26.49
N LYS A 80 -3.57 -19.63 27.47
CA LYS A 80 -3.85 -20.62 28.52
C LYS A 80 -5.11 -20.27 29.32
N LYS A 81 -5.33 -18.98 29.60
CA LYS A 81 -6.53 -18.50 30.30
C LYS A 81 -7.81 -18.72 29.47
N ILE A 82 -7.75 -18.40 28.16
CA ILE A 82 -8.87 -18.63 27.22
C ILE A 82 -9.19 -20.13 27.16
N LEU A 83 -8.19 -20.99 26.99
CA LEU A 83 -8.38 -22.42 26.85
C LEU A 83 -8.93 -23.12 28.11
N LEU A 84 -8.85 -22.48 29.29
CA LEU A 84 -9.53 -22.97 30.51
C LEU A 84 -11.05 -22.79 30.45
N THR A 85 -11.55 -21.76 29.75
CA THR A 85 -12.97 -21.43 29.64
C THR A 85 -13.57 -21.89 28.31
N ASP A 86 -12.80 -21.79 27.22
CA ASP A 86 -13.13 -22.27 25.88
C ASP A 86 -11.97 -23.15 25.32
N PRO A 87 -11.98 -24.46 25.62
CA PRO A 87 -10.96 -25.38 25.12
C PRO A 87 -10.88 -25.49 23.60
N ASN A 88 -11.86 -24.96 22.88
CA ASN A 88 -11.93 -25.01 21.42
C ASN A 88 -11.68 -23.65 20.76
N ASN A 89 -11.24 -22.65 21.50
CA ASN A 89 -10.87 -21.35 20.93
C ASN A 89 -9.75 -21.53 19.90
N GLN A 90 -10.04 -21.07 18.69
CA GLN A 90 -9.18 -21.34 17.53
C GLN A 90 -7.87 -20.56 17.61
N GLU A 91 -7.92 -19.27 17.90
CA GLU A 91 -6.77 -18.37 17.93
C GLU A 91 -5.80 -18.75 19.05
N ALA A 92 -6.34 -19.05 20.22
CA ALA A 92 -5.54 -19.51 21.36
C ALA A 92 -4.84 -20.85 21.06
N LYS A 93 -5.54 -21.81 20.43
CA LYS A 93 -4.92 -23.06 19.98
C LYS A 93 -3.85 -22.86 18.93
N LEU A 94 -4.10 -22.01 17.92
CA LEU A 94 -3.13 -21.73 16.87
C LEU A 94 -1.80 -21.22 17.45
N LEU A 95 -1.85 -20.26 18.37
CA LEU A 95 -0.63 -19.77 19.02
C LEU A 95 0.06 -20.88 19.83
N MET A 96 -0.67 -21.67 20.62
CA MET A 96 -0.09 -22.73 21.42
C MET A 96 0.54 -23.83 20.54
N MET A 97 -0.08 -24.17 19.40
CA MET A 97 0.52 -25.11 18.43
C MET A 97 1.80 -24.57 17.81
N VAL A 98 1.83 -23.27 17.40
CA VAL A 98 3.06 -22.63 16.91
C VAL A 98 4.17 -22.69 17.96
N LYS A 99 3.85 -22.43 19.22
CA LYS A 99 4.82 -22.52 20.32
C LYS A 99 5.33 -23.95 20.54
N SER A 100 4.44 -24.94 20.50
CA SER A 100 4.83 -26.36 20.66
C SER A 100 5.73 -26.82 19.52
N ILE A 101 5.48 -26.37 18.27
CA ILE A 101 6.37 -26.57 17.12
C ILE A 101 7.75 -25.98 17.37
N ASN A 102 7.83 -24.70 17.76
CA ASN A 102 9.10 -24.01 18.01
C ASN A 102 9.89 -24.64 19.18
N ALA A 103 9.19 -25.25 20.15
CA ALA A 103 9.77 -25.97 21.26
C ALA A 103 10.09 -27.43 20.94
N ASN A 104 9.79 -27.95 19.74
CA ASN A 104 9.85 -29.36 19.35
C ASN A 104 9.06 -30.26 20.33
N ASN A 105 7.91 -29.81 20.80
CA ASN A 105 7.05 -30.50 21.74
C ASN A 105 5.86 -31.19 21.03
N ASP A 106 6.14 -32.32 20.39
CA ASP A 106 5.12 -33.07 19.61
C ASP A 106 3.97 -33.56 20.49
N GLN A 107 4.23 -33.88 21.77
CA GLN A 107 3.21 -34.36 22.68
C GLN A 107 2.18 -33.26 23.00
N GLU A 108 2.60 -32.04 23.22
CA GLU A 108 1.70 -30.90 23.43
C GLU A 108 0.96 -30.56 22.14
N LEU A 109 1.64 -30.58 20.99
CA LEU A 109 1.04 -30.34 19.69
C LEU A 109 -0.09 -31.32 19.42
N GLU A 110 0.11 -32.61 19.66
CA GLU A 110 -0.94 -33.64 19.49
C GLU A 110 -2.11 -33.42 20.47
N SER A 111 -1.85 -32.98 21.71
CA SER A 111 -2.89 -32.69 22.69
C SER A 111 -3.80 -31.53 22.31
N LEU A 112 -3.30 -30.61 21.47
CA LEU A 112 -4.02 -29.44 20.97
C LEU A 112 -4.89 -29.74 19.75
N ARG A 113 -4.71 -30.92 19.09
CA ARG A 113 -5.56 -31.35 17.98
C ARG A 113 -7.03 -31.36 18.39
N PHE A 114 -7.89 -31.06 17.41
CA PHE A 114 -9.33 -31.19 17.60
C PHE A 114 -9.77 -32.64 17.46
N ASP A 115 -10.87 -32.98 18.11
CA ASP A 115 -11.49 -34.30 17.97
C ASP A 115 -11.93 -34.52 16.50
N LYS A 116 -11.64 -35.68 15.93
CA LYS A 116 -11.86 -36.03 14.49
C LYS A 116 -13.31 -35.84 13.98
N ASN A 117 -14.25 -35.62 14.88
CA ASN A 117 -15.67 -35.43 14.56
C ASN A 117 -16.10 -33.96 14.40
N ASN A 118 -15.18 -33.00 14.49
CA ASN A 118 -15.50 -31.58 14.47
C ASN A 118 -15.05 -30.94 13.15
N GLN A 119 -15.96 -30.36 12.37
CA GLN A 119 -15.69 -29.69 11.07
C GLN A 119 -14.63 -28.57 11.13
N LYS A 120 -14.24 -28.12 12.33
CA LYS A 120 -13.14 -27.16 12.55
C LYS A 120 -11.73 -27.77 12.41
N ASN A 121 -11.63 -29.08 12.17
CA ASN A 121 -10.36 -29.80 12.07
C ASN A 121 -9.57 -29.47 10.79
N ASP A 122 -10.28 -29.09 9.71
CA ASP A 122 -9.70 -28.91 8.38
C ASP A 122 -8.63 -27.79 8.36
N LEU A 123 -8.84 -26.70 9.10
CA LEU A 123 -7.89 -25.59 9.14
C LEU A 123 -6.56 -25.98 9.81
N PHE A 124 -6.61 -26.73 10.92
CA PHE A 124 -5.41 -27.16 11.64
C PHE A 124 -4.64 -28.21 10.85
N GLU A 125 -5.35 -29.17 10.24
CA GLU A 125 -4.74 -30.13 9.32
C GLU A 125 -4.10 -29.42 8.12
N PHE A 126 -4.78 -28.41 7.56
CA PHE A 126 -4.22 -27.62 6.48
C PHE A 126 -2.95 -26.86 6.90
N ILE A 127 -2.92 -26.27 8.09
CA ILE A 127 -1.79 -25.45 8.57
C ILE A 127 -0.61 -26.33 8.99
N PHE A 128 -0.85 -27.32 9.87
CA PHE A 128 0.21 -28.01 10.62
C PHE A 128 0.58 -29.38 10.08
N PHE A 129 -0.32 -30.08 9.42
CA PHE A 129 -0.13 -31.48 9.07
C PHE A 129 -0.27 -31.75 7.57
N LEU A 130 0.53 -32.69 7.08
CA LEU A 130 0.45 -33.23 5.73
C LEU A 130 0.46 -34.76 5.82
N ASN A 131 -0.62 -35.44 5.45
CA ASN A 131 -0.75 -36.87 5.55
C ASN A 131 -0.37 -37.40 6.94
N GLU A 132 -0.94 -36.84 7.98
CA GLU A 132 -0.73 -37.12 9.40
C GLU A 132 0.69 -36.81 9.95
N LYS A 133 1.60 -36.29 9.09
CA LYS A 133 2.91 -35.82 9.51
C LYS A 133 2.89 -34.32 9.75
N ILE A 134 3.66 -33.89 10.75
CA ILE A 134 3.88 -32.46 11.03
C ILE A 134 4.66 -31.86 9.86
N LYS A 135 4.17 -30.76 9.32
CA LYS A 135 4.85 -29.97 8.29
C LYS A 135 6.13 -29.32 8.85
N SER A 136 7.05 -28.96 7.95
CA SER A 136 8.18 -28.11 8.34
C SER A 136 7.72 -26.70 8.76
N ASN A 137 8.50 -26.02 9.58
CA ASN A 137 8.23 -24.62 9.98
C ASN A 137 8.00 -23.71 8.76
N LYS A 138 8.76 -23.93 7.68
CA LYS A 138 8.58 -23.21 6.41
C LYS A 138 7.20 -23.45 5.79
N ASP A 139 6.75 -24.71 5.73
CA ASP A 139 5.46 -25.05 5.13
C ASP A 139 4.29 -24.55 5.99
N ILE A 140 4.43 -24.64 7.33
CA ILE A 140 3.44 -24.08 8.28
C ILE A 140 3.32 -22.57 8.09
N SER A 141 4.46 -21.87 8.05
CA SER A 141 4.50 -20.42 7.81
C SER A 141 3.82 -20.04 6.50
N ASN A 142 4.11 -20.77 5.42
CA ASN A 142 3.47 -20.55 4.12
C ASN A 142 1.97 -20.85 4.14
N SER A 143 1.53 -21.87 4.90
CA SER A 143 0.09 -22.15 5.05
C SER A 143 -0.66 -20.98 5.72
N PHE A 144 -0.06 -20.33 6.71
CA PHE A 144 -0.63 -19.09 7.27
C PHE A 144 -0.72 -17.97 6.24
N LEU A 145 0.33 -17.78 5.41
CA LEU A 145 0.30 -16.76 4.36
C LEU A 145 -0.73 -17.06 3.27
N GLU A 146 -1.00 -18.32 2.96
CA GLU A 146 -2.05 -18.68 2.01
C GLU A 146 -3.45 -18.26 2.50
N ILE A 147 -3.71 -18.35 3.80
CA ILE A 147 -4.94 -17.83 4.40
C ILE A 147 -5.05 -16.33 4.20
N VAL A 148 -3.97 -15.60 4.44
CA VAL A 148 -3.90 -14.15 4.26
C VAL A 148 -4.15 -13.79 2.79
N ARG A 149 -3.43 -14.40 1.83
CA ARG A 149 -3.59 -14.16 0.39
C ARG A 149 -5.01 -14.47 -0.11
N SER A 150 -5.60 -15.58 0.36
CA SER A 150 -6.96 -15.96 -0.03
C SER A 150 -8.02 -14.97 0.46
N SER A 151 -7.72 -14.23 1.53
CA SER A 151 -8.61 -13.18 2.06
C SER A 151 -8.53 -11.89 1.23
N TYR A 152 -7.38 -11.60 0.59
CA TYR A 152 -7.24 -10.48 -0.36
C TYR A 152 -7.96 -10.72 -1.69
N THR A 153 -7.94 -11.97 -2.20
CA THR A 153 -8.50 -12.30 -3.53
C THR A 153 -10.01 -12.46 -3.54
N LYS A 154 -10.63 -12.72 -2.39
CA LYS A 154 -12.09 -12.74 -2.25
C LYS A 154 -12.63 -11.32 -2.06
N GLN A 155 -12.53 -10.50 -3.10
CA GLN A 155 -13.29 -9.26 -3.22
C GLN A 155 -14.80 -9.56 -3.30
N SER A 156 -15.40 -9.89 -2.20
CA SER A 156 -16.85 -9.75 -2.04
C SER A 156 -17.10 -8.39 -1.39
N THR A 157 -17.83 -7.58 -2.08
CA THR A 157 -18.13 -6.16 -1.96
C THR A 157 -18.79 -5.69 -0.64
N ASN A 158 -18.65 -6.41 0.49
CA ASN A 158 -19.35 -6.05 1.75
C ASN A 158 -18.64 -6.42 3.06
N TYR A 159 -17.36 -6.73 3.04
CA TYR A 159 -16.61 -6.88 4.32
C TYR A 159 -15.50 -5.84 4.39
N SER A 160 -15.58 -4.94 5.36
CA SER A 160 -14.41 -4.20 5.85
C SER A 160 -13.30 -5.25 6.08
N GLN A 161 -12.14 -5.08 5.42
CA GLN A 161 -11.00 -5.98 5.61
C GLN A 161 -10.68 -6.00 7.11
N ASN A 162 -10.77 -7.18 7.72
CA ASN A 162 -10.44 -7.32 9.14
C ASN A 162 -8.91 -7.41 9.27
N TYR A 163 -8.24 -6.25 9.33
CA TYR A 163 -6.79 -6.16 9.45
C TYR A 163 -6.25 -6.86 10.70
N ASN A 164 -7.02 -6.91 11.80
CA ASN A 164 -6.63 -7.64 13.01
C ASN A 164 -6.41 -9.12 12.73
N PHE A 165 -7.31 -9.73 11.94
CA PHE A 165 -7.19 -11.13 11.50
C PHE A 165 -5.96 -11.34 10.61
N LEU A 166 -5.74 -10.46 9.62
CA LEU A 166 -4.59 -10.57 8.72
C LEU A 166 -3.27 -10.39 9.45
N LEU A 167 -3.19 -9.41 10.36
CA LEU A 167 -2.02 -9.15 11.22
C LEU A 167 -1.75 -10.32 12.17
N PHE A 168 -2.78 -10.93 12.74
CA PHE A 168 -2.62 -12.10 13.60
C PHE A 168 -2.00 -13.27 12.84
N TYR A 169 -2.52 -13.61 11.65
CA TYR A 169 -2.02 -14.74 10.87
C TYR A 169 -0.62 -14.49 10.29
N THR A 170 -0.32 -13.29 9.83
CA THR A 170 1.04 -12.93 9.40
C THR A 170 2.03 -12.96 10.54
N SER A 171 1.62 -12.54 11.75
CA SER A 171 2.47 -12.62 12.95
C SER A 171 2.75 -14.07 13.35
N LEU A 172 1.78 -14.97 13.26
CA LEU A 172 2.01 -16.40 13.47
C LEU A 172 2.94 -17.01 12.41
N ALA A 173 2.79 -16.60 11.15
CA ALA A 173 3.68 -17.02 10.07
C ALA A 173 5.14 -16.64 10.34
N ALA A 174 5.37 -15.40 10.75
CA ALA A 174 6.71 -14.92 11.14
C ALA A 174 7.23 -15.61 12.41
N LEU A 175 6.36 -15.88 13.39
CA LEU A 175 6.71 -16.52 14.65
C LEU A 175 7.16 -17.98 14.44
N VAL A 176 6.54 -18.75 13.57
CA VAL A 176 6.90 -20.14 13.31
C VAL A 176 8.13 -20.27 12.41
N ASN A 177 8.39 -19.25 11.58
CA ASN A 177 9.58 -19.19 10.72
C ASN A 177 10.09 -17.75 10.60
N GLU A 178 11.02 -17.39 11.46
CA GLU A 178 11.64 -16.04 11.51
C GLU A 178 12.37 -15.64 10.21
N LYS A 179 12.66 -16.61 9.34
CA LYS A 179 13.27 -16.39 8.02
C LYS A 179 12.25 -16.28 6.89
N ASN A 180 10.96 -16.29 7.19
CA ASN A 180 9.95 -15.99 6.20
C ASN A 180 9.81 -14.46 6.04
N TYR A 181 10.74 -13.88 5.27
CA TYR A 181 10.79 -12.43 5.06
C TYR A 181 9.58 -11.90 4.30
N GLU A 182 8.87 -12.74 3.53
CA GLU A 182 7.59 -12.39 2.93
C GLU A 182 6.53 -12.12 4.01
N ALA A 183 6.43 -12.98 5.02
CA ALA A 183 5.49 -12.79 6.12
C ALA A 183 5.79 -11.50 6.90
N ILE A 184 7.08 -11.21 7.15
CA ILE A 184 7.52 -9.99 7.80
C ILE A 184 7.19 -8.77 6.94
N PHE A 185 7.41 -8.85 5.64
CA PHE A 185 7.13 -7.77 4.70
C PHE A 185 5.62 -7.47 4.62
N ILE A 186 4.78 -8.50 4.45
CA ILE A 186 3.30 -8.35 4.44
C ILE A 186 2.80 -7.78 5.76
N LYS A 187 3.34 -8.24 6.91
CA LYS A 187 2.99 -7.66 8.23
C LYS A 187 3.29 -6.16 8.26
N GLY A 188 4.46 -5.74 7.77
CA GLY A 188 4.81 -4.33 7.67
C GLY A 188 3.83 -3.53 6.81
N GLN A 189 3.43 -4.06 5.65
CA GLN A 189 2.44 -3.43 4.79
C GLN A 189 1.06 -3.31 5.47
N LEU A 190 0.60 -4.34 6.17
CA LEU A 190 -0.65 -4.30 6.91
C LEU A 190 -0.64 -3.25 8.02
N LEU A 191 0.49 -3.11 8.73
CA LEU A 191 0.67 -2.07 9.74
C LEU A 191 0.64 -0.66 9.11
N GLN A 192 1.21 -0.48 7.92
CA GLN A 192 1.08 0.78 7.17
C GLN A 192 -0.38 1.10 6.79
N MET A 193 -1.15 0.09 6.39
CA MET A 193 -2.56 0.27 6.01
C MET A 193 -3.47 0.73 7.18
N ILE A 194 -3.04 0.50 8.41
CA ILE A 194 -3.73 0.97 9.62
C ILE A 194 -3.04 2.19 10.25
N ASP A 195 -2.13 2.85 9.51
CA ASP A 195 -1.36 4.03 9.93
C ASP A 195 -0.44 3.81 11.14
N ASP A 196 -0.09 2.55 11.47
CA ASP A 196 0.87 2.21 12.52
C ASP A 196 2.30 2.16 11.96
N TYR A 197 2.81 3.34 11.58
CA TYR A 197 4.11 3.48 10.92
C TYR A 197 5.28 3.10 11.81
N PHE A 198 5.17 3.29 13.11
CA PHE A 198 6.22 2.93 14.06
C PHE A 198 6.47 1.41 14.12
N PHE A 199 5.40 0.61 14.31
CA PHE A 199 5.52 -0.84 14.29
C PHE A 199 5.84 -1.37 12.89
N ALA A 200 5.35 -0.72 11.84
CA ALA A 200 5.72 -1.06 10.46
C ALA A 200 7.22 -0.89 10.21
N GLU A 201 7.83 0.25 10.61
CA GLU A 201 9.27 0.47 10.48
C GLU A 201 10.06 -0.59 11.24
N SER A 202 9.74 -0.85 12.50
CA SER A 202 10.42 -1.86 13.33
C SER A 202 10.28 -3.27 12.75
N THR A 203 9.17 -3.55 12.06
CA THR A 203 8.94 -4.83 11.37
C THR A 203 9.80 -4.96 10.13
N TYR A 204 9.87 -3.94 9.27
CA TYR A 204 10.72 -3.94 8.08
C TYR A 204 12.21 -4.04 8.40
N GLN A 205 12.67 -3.45 9.52
CA GLN A 205 14.07 -3.52 9.96
C GLN A 205 14.57 -4.95 10.28
N LYS A 206 13.65 -5.92 10.43
CA LYS A 206 13.99 -7.35 10.61
C LYS A 206 14.36 -8.05 9.31
N ILE A 207 14.15 -7.42 8.15
CA ILE A 207 14.44 -7.98 6.83
C ILE A 207 15.91 -7.70 6.51
N PRO A 208 16.77 -8.73 6.38
CA PRO A 208 18.19 -8.55 6.13
C PRO A 208 18.47 -8.25 4.64
N GLU A 209 19.68 -7.75 4.37
CA GLU A 209 20.14 -7.32 3.04
C GLU A 209 20.07 -8.42 1.98
N GLU A 210 20.24 -9.68 2.36
CA GLU A 210 20.22 -10.83 1.46
C GLU A 210 18.79 -11.22 1.00
N SER A 211 17.77 -10.58 1.54
CA SER A 211 16.37 -10.87 1.20
C SER A 211 15.92 -10.14 -0.04
N ASP A 212 15.17 -10.82 -0.90
CA ASP A 212 14.49 -10.21 -2.06
C ASP A 212 13.54 -9.06 -1.67
N TYR A 213 13.10 -9.01 -0.41
CA TYR A 213 12.22 -7.97 0.13
C TYR A 213 12.96 -6.78 0.73
N PHE A 214 14.31 -6.81 0.78
CA PHE A 214 15.09 -5.80 1.50
C PHE A 214 14.92 -4.39 0.92
N ILE A 215 15.07 -4.25 -0.40
CA ILE A 215 14.96 -2.95 -1.08
C ILE A 215 13.57 -2.33 -0.88
N ASP A 216 12.53 -3.14 -1.03
CA ASP A 216 11.15 -2.67 -0.83
C ASP A 216 10.88 -2.33 0.64
N ALA A 217 11.49 -3.06 1.58
CA ALA A 217 11.43 -2.73 3.01
C ALA A 217 12.09 -1.37 3.30
N GLN A 218 13.29 -1.09 2.72
CA GLN A 218 13.95 0.20 2.88
C GLN A 218 13.13 1.36 2.29
N ARG A 219 12.49 1.14 1.15
CA ARG A 219 11.57 2.10 0.52
C ARG A 219 10.38 2.40 1.43
N ASN A 220 9.78 1.37 2.01
CA ASN A 220 8.66 1.51 2.92
C ASN A 220 9.06 2.19 4.25
N ILE A 221 10.26 1.93 4.77
CA ILE A 221 10.81 2.66 5.93
C ILE A 221 10.92 4.16 5.62
N ALA A 222 11.43 4.52 4.45
CA ALA A 222 11.51 5.92 4.04
C ALA A 222 10.11 6.57 3.91
N PHE A 223 9.16 5.83 3.32
CA PHE A 223 7.76 6.26 3.22
C PHE A 223 7.13 6.47 4.61
N ASN A 224 7.24 5.51 5.53
CA ASN A 224 6.70 5.62 6.88
C ASN A 224 7.21 6.86 7.60
N TYR A 225 8.52 7.09 7.49
CA TYR A 225 9.15 8.26 8.09
C TYR A 225 8.55 9.56 7.53
N SER A 226 8.17 9.60 6.24
CA SER A 226 7.53 10.75 5.62
C SER A 226 6.15 11.04 6.19
N GLN A 227 5.39 10.01 6.49
CA GLN A 227 4.03 10.16 7.05
C GLN A 227 4.06 10.72 8.48
N GLU A 228 5.07 10.35 9.27
CA GLU A 228 5.18 10.79 10.66
C GLU A 228 5.82 12.16 10.83
N ASN A 229 6.85 12.46 10.05
CA ASN A 229 7.74 13.60 10.27
C ASN A 229 7.62 14.71 9.22
N GLY A 230 6.82 14.50 8.19
CA GLY A 230 6.72 15.37 7.03
C GLY A 230 7.96 15.29 6.13
N PHE A 231 7.81 15.77 4.90
CA PHE A 231 8.81 15.60 3.85
C PHE A 231 10.16 16.29 4.12
N ASP A 232 10.20 17.39 4.84
CA ASP A 232 11.43 18.15 5.10
C ASP A 232 12.49 17.34 5.89
N ASN A 233 12.07 16.35 6.68
CA ASN A 233 12.96 15.53 7.49
C ASN A 233 13.35 14.21 6.81
N VAL A 234 12.62 13.81 5.76
CA VAL A 234 12.78 12.51 5.08
C VAL A 234 14.09 12.41 4.33
N GLU A 235 14.53 13.49 3.70
CA GLU A 235 15.78 13.55 2.93
C GLU A 235 16.97 13.04 3.73
N ASN A 236 17.10 13.50 4.98
CA ASN A 236 18.18 13.08 5.85
C ASN A 236 18.07 11.59 6.22
N LYS A 237 16.86 11.09 6.49
CA LYS A 237 16.63 9.66 6.77
C LYS A 237 17.02 8.79 5.59
N ILE A 238 16.61 9.15 4.37
CA ILE A 238 16.95 8.41 3.15
C ILE A 238 18.46 8.45 2.90
N LYS A 239 19.12 9.60 3.07
CA LYS A 239 20.59 9.69 2.96
C LYS A 239 21.32 8.78 3.95
N VAL A 240 20.80 8.64 5.16
CA VAL A 240 21.35 7.70 6.15
C VAL A 240 21.14 6.25 5.69
N ILE A 241 19.97 5.92 5.16
CA ILE A 241 19.70 4.59 4.59
C ILE A 241 20.69 4.28 3.46
N VAL A 242 20.84 5.19 2.50
CA VAL A 242 21.78 5.03 1.36
C VAL A 242 23.20 4.80 1.87
N LYS A 243 23.69 5.65 2.80
CA LYS A 243 25.03 5.53 3.37
C LYS A 243 25.25 4.21 4.11
N ASN A 244 24.26 3.75 4.88
CA ASN A 244 24.35 2.53 5.67
C ASN A 244 24.37 1.26 4.79
N ASN A 245 23.87 1.37 3.56
CA ASN A 245 23.85 0.27 2.59
C ASN A 245 24.90 0.45 1.48
N ASN A 246 26.04 1.07 1.80
CA ASN A 246 27.21 1.22 0.91
C ASN A 246 26.89 1.85 -0.46
N GLU A 247 25.92 2.76 -0.50
CA GLU A 247 25.44 3.43 -1.71
C GLU A 247 25.01 2.42 -2.80
N ASP A 248 24.42 1.30 -2.37
CA ASP A 248 23.84 0.31 -3.29
C ASP A 248 22.95 0.98 -4.34
N TYR A 249 22.98 0.44 -5.57
CA TYR A 249 22.26 1.00 -6.71
C TYR A 249 20.75 1.16 -6.45
N GLU A 250 20.08 0.10 -6.01
CA GLU A 250 18.64 0.11 -5.78
C GLU A 250 18.25 1.00 -4.57
N ILE A 251 19.08 1.01 -3.55
CA ILE A 251 18.88 1.90 -2.38
C ILE A 251 19.12 3.36 -2.75
N THR A 252 20.17 3.65 -3.54
CA THR A 252 20.46 5.02 -4.02
C THR A 252 19.34 5.54 -4.92
N LYS A 253 18.72 4.66 -5.70
CA LYS A 253 17.55 4.99 -6.52
C LYS A 253 16.37 5.48 -5.69
N ILE A 254 16.17 4.98 -4.44
CA ILE A 254 15.13 5.47 -3.53
C ILE A 254 15.29 6.98 -3.29
N LEU A 255 16.53 7.47 -3.12
CA LEU A 255 16.78 8.90 -2.95
C LEU A 255 16.43 9.71 -4.21
N ALA A 256 16.75 9.18 -5.39
CA ALA A 256 16.38 9.83 -6.64
C ALA A 256 14.86 9.86 -6.83
N ASP A 257 14.17 8.75 -6.52
CA ASP A 257 12.70 8.66 -6.55
C ASP A 257 12.06 9.65 -5.58
N PHE A 258 12.61 9.78 -4.38
CA PHE A 258 12.17 10.78 -3.40
C PHE A 258 12.27 12.20 -3.95
N TYR A 259 13.42 12.58 -4.51
CA TYR A 259 13.59 13.91 -5.11
C TYR A 259 12.64 14.15 -6.29
N ARG A 260 12.36 13.11 -7.10
CA ARG A 260 11.39 13.19 -8.21
C ARG A 260 9.97 13.46 -7.70
N ILE A 261 9.54 12.73 -6.65
CA ILE A 261 8.21 12.90 -6.03
C ILE A 261 8.09 14.31 -5.40
N GLU A 262 9.16 14.81 -4.78
CA GLU A 262 9.24 16.14 -4.20
C GLU A 262 9.43 17.26 -5.25
N LYS A 263 9.30 16.94 -6.53
CA LYS A 263 9.49 17.88 -7.64
C LYS A 263 10.88 18.55 -7.66
N LYS A 264 11.88 17.98 -6.94
CA LYS A 264 13.28 18.40 -6.95
C LYS A 264 14.04 17.75 -8.12
N TYR A 265 13.57 18.00 -9.34
CA TYR A 265 13.96 17.26 -10.54
C TYR A 265 15.46 17.33 -10.84
N ASP A 266 16.12 18.46 -10.63
CA ASP A 266 17.57 18.60 -10.86
C ASP A 266 18.39 17.65 -9.98
N LEU A 267 17.97 17.44 -8.72
CA LEU A 267 18.64 16.52 -7.80
C LEU A 267 18.37 15.05 -8.21
N ALA A 268 17.16 14.74 -8.61
CA ALA A 268 16.81 13.42 -9.11
C ALA A 268 17.60 13.08 -10.39
N ILE A 269 17.62 13.99 -11.38
CA ILE A 269 18.39 13.85 -12.64
C ILE A 269 19.87 13.60 -12.38
N LYS A 270 20.46 14.30 -11.42
CA LYS A 270 21.86 14.12 -11.05
C LYS A 270 22.11 12.69 -10.56
N ILE A 271 21.32 12.20 -9.62
CA ILE A 271 21.50 10.85 -9.06
C ILE A 271 21.23 9.79 -10.12
N TYR A 272 20.14 9.88 -10.90
CA TYR A 272 19.89 8.94 -12.00
C TYR A 272 21.02 8.95 -13.02
N SER A 273 21.63 10.11 -13.28
CA SER A 273 22.76 10.21 -14.19
C SER A 273 24.01 9.51 -13.68
N ASP A 274 24.28 9.59 -12.39
CA ASP A 274 25.40 8.90 -11.76
C ASP A 274 25.14 7.37 -11.74
N LEU A 275 23.93 6.93 -11.38
CA LEU A 275 23.53 5.52 -11.44
C LEU A 275 23.66 4.90 -12.85
N ILE A 276 23.29 5.66 -13.89
CA ILE A 276 23.44 5.21 -15.30
C ILE A 276 24.91 5.05 -15.71
N LYS A 277 25.81 5.91 -15.21
CA LYS A 277 27.26 5.80 -15.50
C LYS A 277 27.90 4.59 -14.84
N GLU A 278 27.48 4.30 -13.60
CA GLU A 278 28.08 3.24 -12.79
C GLU A 278 27.60 1.85 -13.21
N ASN A 279 26.37 1.73 -13.67
CA ASN A 279 25.77 0.45 -14.10
C ASN A 279 25.06 0.57 -15.45
N PRO A 280 25.76 0.41 -16.58
CA PRO A 280 25.21 0.64 -17.92
C PRO A 280 24.28 -0.48 -18.43
N ASN A 281 24.09 -1.57 -17.71
CA ASN A 281 23.30 -2.71 -18.16
C ASN A 281 21.88 -2.66 -17.60
N ASP A 282 20.88 -2.91 -18.45
CA ASP A 282 19.44 -3.03 -18.14
C ASP A 282 18.81 -1.81 -17.42
N LEU A 283 19.22 -0.60 -17.81
CA LEU A 283 18.80 0.64 -17.19
C LEU A 283 17.54 1.27 -17.81
N TRP A 284 16.73 0.52 -18.53
CA TRP A 284 15.54 1.07 -19.20
C TRP A 284 14.66 1.88 -18.25
N TYR A 285 14.49 1.39 -17.01
CA TYR A 285 13.64 2.03 -16.01
C TYR A 285 14.25 3.33 -15.46
N THR A 286 15.56 3.37 -15.28
CA THR A 286 16.28 4.58 -14.83
C THR A 286 16.27 5.67 -15.91
N TYR A 287 16.44 5.31 -17.19
CA TYR A 287 16.23 6.23 -18.30
C TYR A 287 14.79 6.76 -18.31
N TYR A 288 13.81 5.90 -18.13
CA TYR A 288 12.40 6.28 -18.07
C TYR A 288 12.12 7.29 -16.95
N LEU A 289 12.59 7.04 -15.72
CA LEU A 289 12.39 7.93 -14.58
C LEU A 289 13.11 9.28 -14.75
N ARG A 290 14.32 9.27 -15.33
CA ARG A 290 15.04 10.50 -15.64
C ARG A 290 14.34 11.27 -16.75
N GLY A 291 13.78 10.59 -17.73
CA GLY A 291 12.93 11.16 -18.77
C GLY A 291 11.73 11.90 -18.21
N ILE A 292 11.03 11.30 -17.22
CA ILE A 292 9.95 11.96 -16.50
C ILE A 292 10.43 13.24 -15.82
N CYS A 293 11.60 13.20 -15.17
CA CYS A 293 12.16 14.41 -14.54
C CYS A 293 12.44 15.52 -15.53
N TYR A 294 12.97 15.19 -16.72
CA TYR A 294 13.20 16.18 -17.78
C TYR A 294 11.88 16.74 -18.32
N GLU A 295 10.87 15.91 -18.51
CA GLU A 295 9.55 16.34 -18.98
C GLU A 295 8.91 17.28 -17.99
N GLN A 296 8.88 16.91 -16.72
CA GLN A 296 8.32 17.72 -15.62
C GLN A 296 9.13 19.02 -15.33
N SER A 297 10.34 19.15 -15.90
CA SER A 297 11.17 20.37 -15.87
C SER A 297 11.08 21.16 -17.18
N ASP A 298 10.05 20.93 -18.00
CA ASP A 298 9.85 21.57 -19.31
C ASP A 298 11.00 21.34 -20.32
N ASN A 299 11.82 20.30 -20.14
CA ASN A 299 12.92 19.94 -21.03
C ASN A 299 12.55 18.72 -21.90
N TRP A 300 11.62 18.95 -22.84
CA TRP A 300 11.10 17.89 -23.68
C TRP A 300 12.17 17.23 -24.56
N ASP A 301 13.12 17.99 -25.11
CA ASP A 301 14.15 17.43 -25.99
C ASP A 301 14.98 16.35 -25.27
N MET A 302 15.31 16.57 -24.00
CA MET A 302 15.99 15.58 -23.19
C MET A 302 15.06 14.43 -22.79
N ALA A 303 13.81 14.73 -22.43
CA ALA A 303 12.82 13.71 -22.09
C ALA A 303 12.60 12.71 -23.23
N GLU A 304 12.40 13.21 -24.47
CA GLU A 304 12.26 12.39 -25.67
C GLU A 304 13.46 11.47 -25.87
N LEU A 305 14.68 11.99 -25.74
CA LEU A 305 15.92 11.19 -25.87
C LEU A 305 15.97 10.07 -24.82
N GLU A 306 15.60 10.35 -23.59
CA GLU A 306 15.60 9.40 -22.48
C GLU A 306 14.55 8.29 -22.69
N PHE A 307 13.31 8.65 -23.09
CA PHE A 307 12.28 7.67 -23.39
C PHE A 307 12.66 6.78 -24.59
N LEU A 308 13.22 7.37 -25.64
CA LEU A 308 13.75 6.60 -26.78
C LEU A 308 14.89 5.67 -26.37
N GLN A 309 15.77 6.11 -25.47
CA GLN A 309 16.84 5.26 -24.95
C GLN A 309 16.29 4.11 -24.09
N SER A 310 15.29 4.39 -23.27
CA SER A 310 14.55 3.37 -22.50
C SER A 310 13.94 2.31 -23.42
N LEU A 311 13.26 2.72 -24.51
CA LEU A 311 12.64 1.81 -25.48
C LEU A 311 13.65 1.02 -26.33
N LYS A 312 14.88 1.50 -26.51
CA LYS A 312 15.95 0.69 -27.13
C LYS A 312 16.30 -0.53 -26.29
N ILE A 313 16.23 -0.41 -24.97
CA ILE A 313 16.54 -1.50 -24.03
C ILE A 313 15.31 -2.39 -23.84
N LYS A 314 14.15 -1.78 -23.58
CA LYS A 314 12.87 -2.48 -23.35
C LYS A 314 11.78 -1.95 -24.30
N ARG A 315 11.73 -2.49 -25.50
CA ARG A 315 10.92 -1.99 -26.61
C ARG A 315 9.41 -1.91 -26.29
N ASN A 316 8.87 -2.87 -25.54
CA ASN A 316 7.43 -3.02 -25.33
C ASN A 316 7.04 -2.64 -23.88
N SER A 317 7.62 -1.56 -23.33
CA SER A 317 7.22 -1.06 -22.03
C SER A 317 5.99 -0.16 -22.18
N PRO A 318 4.79 -0.58 -21.71
CA PRO A 318 3.55 0.19 -21.94
C PRO A 318 3.65 1.60 -21.39
N ASN A 319 4.27 1.75 -20.21
CA ASN A 319 4.43 3.06 -19.56
C ASN A 319 5.32 4.00 -20.39
N VAL A 320 6.45 3.49 -20.92
CA VAL A 320 7.37 4.32 -21.71
C VAL A 320 6.76 4.69 -23.06
N LEU A 321 6.08 3.74 -23.72
CA LEU A 321 5.31 3.99 -24.93
C LEU A 321 4.26 5.08 -24.69
N ASN A 322 3.52 5.00 -23.59
CA ASN A 322 2.51 5.98 -23.22
C ASN A 322 3.11 7.37 -23.01
N TYR A 323 4.15 7.51 -22.17
CA TYR A 323 4.75 8.82 -21.89
C TYR A 323 5.31 9.49 -23.14
N LEU A 324 6.04 8.74 -23.97
CA LEU A 324 6.61 9.28 -25.22
C LEU A 324 5.52 9.70 -26.21
N ALA A 325 4.54 8.82 -26.42
CA ALA A 325 3.47 9.06 -27.37
C ALA A 325 2.56 10.22 -26.93
N TYR A 326 2.18 10.26 -25.65
CA TYR A 326 1.40 11.36 -25.09
C TYR A 326 2.14 12.69 -25.20
N GLY A 327 3.45 12.72 -24.89
CA GLY A 327 4.26 13.92 -25.02
C GLY A 327 4.37 14.44 -26.48
N TRP A 328 4.37 13.55 -27.48
CA TRP A 328 4.29 13.95 -28.89
C TRP A 328 2.89 14.52 -29.25
N ILE A 329 1.82 13.89 -28.75
CA ILE A 329 0.43 14.31 -29.00
C ILE A 329 0.16 15.69 -28.41
N GLU A 330 0.62 15.97 -27.21
CA GLU A 330 0.47 17.29 -26.58
C GLU A 330 1.16 18.41 -27.36
N ARG A 331 2.21 18.06 -28.10
CA ARG A 331 2.98 18.98 -28.94
C ARG A 331 2.54 18.97 -30.41
N ASP A 332 1.45 18.28 -30.72
CA ASP A 332 0.90 18.10 -32.09
C ASP A 332 1.93 17.56 -33.10
N ILE A 333 2.86 16.71 -32.63
CA ILE A 333 3.87 16.07 -33.50
C ILE A 333 3.69 14.54 -33.49
N ARG A 334 4.08 13.90 -34.59
CA ARG A 334 4.08 12.43 -34.75
C ARG A 334 2.78 11.74 -34.34
N ILE A 335 1.62 12.36 -34.58
CA ILE A 335 0.30 11.88 -34.09
C ILE A 335 0.00 10.44 -34.55
N ASP A 336 0.31 10.08 -35.80
CA ASP A 336 0.07 8.72 -36.31
C ASP A 336 0.96 7.68 -35.66
N GLU A 337 2.24 8.01 -35.41
CA GLU A 337 3.19 7.16 -34.69
C GLU A 337 2.78 6.98 -33.23
N SER A 338 2.38 8.07 -32.58
CA SER A 338 1.85 8.06 -31.21
C SER A 338 0.61 7.18 -31.08
N PHE A 339 -0.30 7.27 -32.05
CA PHE A 339 -1.49 6.43 -32.07
C PHE A 339 -1.16 4.94 -32.10
N VAL A 340 -0.18 4.53 -32.92
CA VAL A 340 0.27 3.12 -32.98
C VAL A 340 0.87 2.71 -31.63
N MET A 341 1.74 3.55 -31.05
CA MET A 341 2.37 3.26 -29.76
C MET A 341 1.38 3.16 -28.60
N LEU A 342 0.37 4.03 -28.57
CA LEU A 342 -0.68 3.99 -27.53
C LEU A 342 -1.59 2.78 -27.70
N THR A 343 -1.88 2.37 -28.95
CA THR A 343 -2.60 1.13 -29.21
C THR A 343 -1.82 -0.08 -28.69
N GLU A 344 -0.50 -0.17 -28.99
CA GLU A 344 0.37 -1.22 -28.47
C GLU A 344 0.46 -1.21 -26.94
N ALA A 345 0.53 -0.02 -26.33
CA ALA A 345 0.56 0.13 -24.87
C ALA A 345 -0.75 -0.34 -24.23
N TYR A 346 -1.89 -0.01 -24.80
CA TYR A 346 -3.22 -0.40 -24.33
C TYR A 346 -3.44 -1.92 -24.48
N GLU A 347 -3.06 -2.52 -25.61
CA GLU A 347 -3.13 -3.97 -25.81
C GLU A 347 -2.31 -4.75 -24.76
N ALA A 348 -1.16 -4.19 -24.35
CA ALA A 348 -0.29 -4.78 -23.33
C ALA A 348 -0.78 -4.58 -21.89
N ASN A 349 -1.56 -3.52 -21.62
CA ASN A 349 -2.09 -3.19 -20.29
C ASN A 349 -3.48 -2.53 -20.41
N PRO A 350 -4.53 -3.29 -20.71
CA PRO A 350 -5.88 -2.77 -20.95
C PRO A 350 -6.58 -2.21 -19.71
N ASP A 351 -6.15 -2.62 -18.51
CA ASP A 351 -6.73 -2.16 -17.25
C ASP A 351 -6.16 -0.80 -16.78
N SER A 352 -5.28 -0.18 -17.57
CA SER A 352 -4.65 1.09 -17.24
C SER A 352 -5.48 2.28 -17.74
N HIS A 353 -6.18 2.95 -16.82
CA HIS A 353 -6.98 4.14 -17.13
C HIS A 353 -6.17 5.26 -17.78
N TYR A 354 -4.92 5.52 -17.35
CA TYR A 354 -4.08 6.57 -17.91
C TYR A 354 -3.57 6.27 -19.32
N ILE A 355 -3.37 4.98 -19.69
CA ILE A 355 -3.07 4.59 -21.09
C ILE A 355 -4.31 4.74 -21.95
N LEU A 356 -5.48 4.37 -21.43
CA LEU A 356 -6.76 4.52 -22.13
C LEU A 356 -7.11 5.98 -22.35
N ASP A 357 -6.86 6.88 -21.37
CA ASP A 357 -6.98 8.33 -21.49
C ASP A 357 -6.13 8.86 -22.66
N SER A 358 -4.84 8.51 -22.66
CA SER A 358 -3.91 8.93 -23.72
C SER A 358 -4.33 8.42 -25.10
N LEU A 359 -4.88 7.20 -25.20
CA LEU A 359 -5.39 6.66 -26.44
C LEU A 359 -6.66 7.40 -26.89
N ALA A 360 -7.59 7.70 -25.96
CA ALA A 360 -8.76 8.52 -26.23
C ALA A 360 -8.36 9.91 -26.73
N TRP A 361 -7.34 10.51 -26.11
CA TRP A 361 -6.78 11.80 -26.54
C TRP A 361 -6.16 11.74 -27.94
N ALA A 362 -5.51 10.60 -28.29
CA ALA A 362 -5.01 10.37 -29.65
C ALA A 362 -6.14 10.32 -30.68
N TYR A 363 -7.25 9.68 -30.38
CA TYR A 363 -8.46 9.72 -31.25
C TYR A 363 -9.01 11.14 -31.39
N PHE A 364 -9.03 11.92 -30.31
CA PHE A 364 -9.43 13.32 -30.35
C PHE A 364 -8.56 14.14 -31.31
N LYS A 365 -7.23 14.02 -31.22
CA LYS A 365 -6.28 14.70 -32.12
C LYS A 365 -6.43 14.24 -33.58
N LYS A 366 -6.83 13.01 -33.82
CA LYS A 366 -7.19 12.48 -35.14
C LYS A 366 -8.58 12.91 -35.61
N LYS A 367 -9.31 13.67 -34.78
CA LYS A 367 -10.68 14.16 -35.02
C LYS A 367 -11.74 13.05 -35.07
N ASP A 368 -11.47 11.87 -34.58
CA ASP A 368 -12.46 10.84 -34.32
C ASP A 368 -13.07 11.05 -32.93
N TYR A 369 -13.88 12.10 -32.83
CA TYR A 369 -14.48 12.55 -31.58
C TYR A 369 -15.44 11.53 -30.97
N VAL A 370 -16.10 10.71 -31.80
CA VAL A 370 -17.04 9.69 -31.33
C VAL A 370 -16.27 8.62 -30.57
N LYS A 371 -15.20 8.10 -31.17
CA LYS A 371 -14.36 7.08 -30.51
C LYS A 371 -13.62 7.63 -29.31
N ALA A 372 -13.15 8.88 -29.39
CA ALA A 372 -12.54 9.58 -28.26
C ALA A 372 -13.50 9.67 -27.07
N ALA A 373 -14.77 10.04 -27.30
CA ALA A 373 -15.77 10.14 -26.24
C ALA A 373 -16.06 8.77 -25.59
N GLU A 374 -16.26 7.72 -26.41
CA GLU A 374 -16.50 6.35 -25.91
C GLU A 374 -15.40 5.90 -24.95
N LEU A 375 -14.13 6.06 -25.34
CA LEU A 375 -12.99 5.64 -24.52
C LEU A 375 -12.82 6.52 -23.27
N MET A 376 -13.03 7.83 -23.38
CA MET A 376 -12.90 8.74 -22.25
C MET A 376 -14.05 8.55 -21.24
N GLU A 377 -15.25 8.21 -21.68
CA GLU A 377 -16.34 7.81 -20.79
C GLU A 377 -15.97 6.53 -20.01
N GLU A 378 -15.32 5.55 -20.66
CA GLU A 378 -14.81 4.34 -20.00
C GLU A 378 -13.72 4.68 -18.96
N VAL A 379 -12.82 5.63 -19.26
CA VAL A 379 -11.81 6.11 -18.28
C VAL A 379 -12.50 6.67 -17.04
N ILE A 380 -13.53 7.50 -17.21
CA ILE A 380 -14.26 8.10 -16.09
C ILE A 380 -15.03 7.05 -15.28
N ASP A 381 -15.56 6.01 -15.92
CA ASP A 381 -16.18 4.88 -15.22
C ASP A 381 -15.15 4.10 -14.37
N MET A 382 -13.90 3.99 -14.84
CA MET A 382 -12.79 3.37 -14.08
C MET A 382 -12.35 4.25 -12.91
N VAL A 383 -12.21 5.58 -13.13
CA VAL A 383 -11.69 6.54 -12.13
C VAL A 383 -12.55 7.83 -12.15
N PRO A 384 -13.69 7.86 -11.44
CA PRO A 384 -14.66 8.98 -11.54
C PRO A 384 -14.15 10.34 -11.02
N GLY A 385 -13.01 10.37 -10.30
CA GLY A 385 -12.53 11.56 -9.61
C GLY A 385 -11.31 12.23 -10.23
N GLU A 386 -10.93 11.91 -11.46
CA GLU A 386 -9.72 12.43 -12.09
C GLU A 386 -10.00 13.71 -12.90
N ALA A 387 -9.44 14.83 -12.45
CA ALA A 387 -9.70 16.15 -13.05
C ALA A 387 -9.23 16.24 -14.50
N VAL A 388 -8.11 15.61 -14.87
CA VAL A 388 -7.54 15.64 -16.23
C VAL A 388 -8.48 14.95 -17.22
N SER A 389 -8.93 13.74 -16.90
CA SER A 389 -9.81 12.97 -17.78
C SER A 389 -11.19 13.65 -17.96
N LEU A 390 -11.70 14.28 -16.90
CA LEU A 390 -12.92 15.08 -17.00
C LEU A 390 -12.74 16.33 -17.88
N ASP A 391 -11.58 16.99 -17.82
CA ASP A 391 -11.23 18.10 -18.69
C ASP A 391 -11.14 17.66 -20.16
N HIS A 392 -10.47 16.54 -20.43
CA HIS A 392 -10.36 15.93 -21.76
C HIS A 392 -11.77 15.58 -22.32
N LEU A 393 -12.64 14.96 -21.52
CA LEU A 393 -14.00 14.66 -21.97
C LEU A 393 -14.79 15.94 -22.27
N GLY A 394 -14.60 17.00 -21.49
CA GLY A 394 -15.16 18.31 -21.76
C GLY A 394 -14.71 18.86 -23.13
N ASP A 395 -13.42 18.77 -23.44
CA ASP A 395 -12.86 19.21 -24.74
C ASP A 395 -13.41 18.38 -25.92
N ILE A 396 -13.52 17.06 -25.72
CA ILE A 396 -14.10 16.15 -26.73
C ILE A 396 -15.55 16.52 -27.01
N TYR A 397 -16.38 16.70 -25.99
CA TYR A 397 -17.79 17.11 -26.18
C TYR A 397 -17.92 18.50 -26.80
N PHE A 398 -17.02 19.41 -26.43
CA PHE A 398 -17.01 20.73 -27.06
C PHE A 398 -16.76 20.63 -28.57
N ALA A 399 -15.77 19.82 -28.99
CA ALA A 399 -15.46 19.55 -30.37
C ALA A 399 -16.62 18.86 -31.14
N MET A 400 -17.44 18.06 -30.43
CA MET A 400 -18.68 17.45 -30.95
C MET A 400 -19.86 18.43 -30.98
N ASN A 401 -19.66 19.69 -30.64
CA ASN A 401 -20.72 20.71 -30.48
C ASN A 401 -21.77 20.40 -29.39
N ARG A 402 -21.41 19.52 -28.43
CA ARG A 402 -22.18 19.17 -27.23
C ARG A 402 -21.84 20.13 -26.09
N LYS A 403 -22.07 21.39 -26.29
CA LYS A 403 -21.57 22.47 -25.42
C LYS A 403 -22.05 22.39 -23.96
N ARG A 404 -23.26 21.89 -23.71
CA ARG A 404 -23.79 21.77 -22.33
C ARG A 404 -23.06 20.70 -21.54
N GLU A 405 -22.80 19.57 -22.20
CA GLU A 405 -22.05 18.49 -21.60
C GLU A 405 -20.56 18.89 -21.37
N ALA A 406 -19.97 19.59 -22.33
CA ALA A 406 -18.63 20.12 -22.17
C ALA A 406 -18.49 20.97 -20.91
N VAL A 407 -19.38 21.93 -20.71
CA VAL A 407 -19.41 22.82 -19.54
C VAL A 407 -19.64 22.03 -18.26
N TYR A 408 -20.46 20.99 -18.28
CA TYR A 408 -20.72 20.14 -17.14
C TYR A 408 -19.42 19.43 -16.68
N PHE A 409 -18.69 18.81 -17.61
CA PHE A 409 -17.45 18.10 -17.29
C PHE A 409 -16.33 19.05 -16.90
N TRP A 410 -16.14 20.19 -17.55
CA TRP A 410 -15.17 21.20 -17.13
C TRP A 410 -15.45 21.76 -15.73
N ARG A 411 -16.71 21.91 -15.32
CA ARG A 411 -17.02 22.31 -13.94
C ARG A 411 -16.65 21.24 -12.93
N GLN A 412 -16.96 19.98 -13.22
CA GLN A 412 -16.56 18.87 -12.37
C GLN A 412 -15.03 18.78 -12.27
N ALA A 413 -14.33 18.86 -13.40
CA ALA A 413 -12.87 18.89 -13.42
C ALA A 413 -12.30 20.02 -12.55
N LYS A 414 -12.90 21.22 -12.63
CA LYS A 414 -12.49 22.38 -11.82
C LYS A 414 -12.69 22.15 -10.33
N ASP A 415 -13.81 21.53 -9.93
CA ASP A 415 -14.11 21.27 -8.51
C ASP A 415 -13.18 20.23 -7.90
N LEU A 416 -12.58 19.35 -8.72
CA LEU A 416 -11.65 18.30 -8.32
C LEU A 416 -10.17 18.70 -8.48
N ALA A 417 -9.86 19.64 -9.38
CA ALA A 417 -8.49 20.08 -9.61
C ALA A 417 -7.94 20.80 -8.37
N ASN A 418 -6.65 20.51 -8.05
CA ASN A 418 -5.97 21.30 -7.03
C ASN A 418 -5.84 22.75 -7.53
N PRO A 419 -6.23 23.75 -6.73
CA PRO A 419 -6.15 25.17 -7.13
C PRO A 419 -4.74 25.65 -7.50
N GLU A 420 -3.69 24.95 -7.07
CA GLU A 420 -2.30 25.26 -7.38
C GLU A 420 -1.80 24.62 -8.67
N ASP A 421 -2.57 23.73 -9.28
CA ASP A 421 -2.20 23.03 -10.52
C ASP A 421 -2.58 23.87 -11.76
N GLU A 422 -1.73 23.89 -12.80
CA GLU A 422 -1.96 24.58 -14.07
C GLU A 422 -3.28 24.20 -14.74
N ILE A 423 -3.76 22.97 -14.54
CA ILE A 423 -5.03 22.52 -15.09
C ILE A 423 -6.22 23.34 -14.59
N SER A 424 -6.20 23.79 -13.32
CA SER A 424 -7.24 24.63 -12.74
C SER A 424 -7.41 25.95 -13.51
N ASP A 425 -6.28 26.58 -13.86
CA ASP A 425 -6.29 27.82 -14.64
C ASP A 425 -6.75 27.61 -16.08
N LYS A 426 -6.30 26.52 -16.73
CA LYS A 426 -6.71 26.14 -18.09
C LYS A 426 -8.23 25.93 -18.18
N ILE A 427 -8.80 25.16 -17.24
CA ILE A 427 -10.25 24.93 -17.16
C ILE A 427 -11.01 26.24 -16.93
N GLN A 428 -10.51 27.11 -16.05
CA GLN A 428 -11.15 28.39 -15.78
C GLN A 428 -11.18 29.30 -17.02
N MET A 429 -10.13 29.26 -17.83
CA MET A 429 -10.10 30.00 -19.11
C MET A 429 -11.17 29.47 -20.08
N LYS A 430 -11.26 28.14 -20.28
CA LYS A 430 -12.28 27.50 -21.13
C LYS A 430 -13.70 27.90 -20.71
N LEU A 431 -14.02 27.88 -19.42
CA LEU A 431 -15.32 28.27 -18.89
C LEU A 431 -15.63 29.75 -19.12
N LYS A 432 -14.63 30.64 -18.94
CA LYS A 432 -14.80 32.09 -19.22
C LYS A 432 -15.03 32.37 -20.68
N GLU A 433 -14.32 31.70 -21.58
CA GLU A 433 -14.51 31.86 -23.02
C GLU A 433 -15.92 31.40 -23.49
N TYR A 434 -16.42 30.34 -22.88
CA TYR A 434 -17.77 29.85 -23.12
C TYR A 434 -18.84 30.85 -22.62
N ASP A 435 -18.71 31.38 -21.40
CA ASP A 435 -19.66 32.34 -20.82
C ASP A 435 -19.67 33.68 -21.56
N ALA A 436 -18.59 34.01 -22.31
CA ALA A 436 -18.46 35.21 -23.11
C ALA A 436 -18.99 35.05 -24.57
N SER A 437 -19.24 33.84 -25.02
CA SER A 437 -19.70 33.46 -26.37
C SER A 437 -21.20 33.20 -26.42
#